data_e4b4facaee9f86136e3bb0672716acc6
#
_entry.id   e4b4facaee9f86136e3bb0672716acc6
#
_cell.length_a   1.000
_cell.length_b   1.000
_cell.length_c   1.000
_cell.angle_alpha   90.00
_cell.angle_beta   90.00
_cell.angle_gamma   90.00
#
_symmetry.space_group_name_H-M   'P 1'
#
loop_
_entity.id
_entity.type
_entity.pdbx_description
1 polymer ?
#
loop_
_entity_poly.entity_id
_entity_poly.type
_entity_poly.pdbx_seq_one_letter_code
_entity_poly.pdbx_strand_id
1 'polypeptide(L)'
;MQIELLPHTPFLKADGTFDKDAAISYSSKLAGECYEPLGWSKLKDEDEIKTNRRISFTLGLEHATPYEHIQIGFEIVNLPKILAMILNNERQCSTSEKSARYTAIDPKTDSNISKQEGILYNKWCDIFKVKIKEKYSDIFNDSKIEKLAMENARYLVTVFATTKMIHTVPWIQLNRIVSFMKKYMEKENQTKFDKKLIKSFNEFIDCLENLNLLDERAMSNRKDRSLSLFANKEIENYFGDTYSINYKGSFAQLAQAHRHRTLEYQIKLLDEKQYFIPPILNDDKKLKEEWLKDIKSVSNVFPQGELVSINECGTYDKFILKAKERLCTAAQQEIMIQTKETLLKYKQGLEANNHPLAKDINKYSKGARCTFPDYECASDCKFKAGKTLQRDI
;
A
#
# COMPACT_ATOMS: atom_id res chain seq x y z
N MET A 1 13.67 13.37 1.67
CA MET A 1 13.51 11.99 2.22
C MET A 1 14.76 11.60 2.99
N GLN A 2 14.66 10.74 4.01
CA GLN A 2 15.78 10.19 4.77
C GLN A 2 15.57 8.69 4.95
N ILE A 3 16.64 7.89 4.79
CA ILE A 3 16.61 6.44 4.98
C ILE A 3 17.76 6.07 5.91
N GLU A 4 17.47 5.22 6.90
CA GLU A 4 18.43 4.69 7.84
C GLU A 4 18.27 3.17 7.93
N LEU A 5 19.37 2.44 7.85
CA LEU A 5 19.38 0.98 8.01
C LEU A 5 19.15 0.61 9.48
N LEU A 6 18.26 -0.34 9.71
CA LEU A 6 17.99 -0.82 11.07
C LEU A 6 19.10 -1.77 11.56
N PRO A 7 19.40 -1.76 12.87
CA PRO A 7 20.54 -2.54 13.45
C PRO A 7 20.50 -4.05 13.19
N HIS A 8 19.33 -4.61 12.88
CA HIS A 8 19.19 -6.03 12.54
C HIS A 8 19.49 -6.36 11.08
N THR A 9 19.78 -5.35 10.25
CA THR A 9 20.17 -5.56 8.85
C THR A 9 21.52 -6.26 8.80
N PRO A 10 21.63 -7.42 8.13
CA PRO A 10 22.90 -8.11 8.01
C PRO A 10 23.89 -7.28 7.17
N PHE A 11 25.18 -7.45 7.42
CA PHE A 11 26.25 -6.74 6.71
C PHE A 11 26.18 -5.21 6.86
N LEU A 12 25.65 -4.71 7.98
CA LEU A 12 25.66 -3.29 8.33
C LEU A 12 27.09 -2.93 8.82
N LYS A 13 27.68 -1.91 8.19
CA LYS A 13 28.97 -1.35 8.60
C LYS A 13 28.82 -0.37 9.77
N ALA A 14 29.93 -0.08 10.45
CA ALA A 14 29.95 0.88 11.57
C ALA A 14 29.57 2.32 11.17
N ASP A 15 29.76 2.69 9.90
CA ASP A 15 29.36 3.99 9.33
C ASP A 15 27.88 4.07 8.92
N GLY A 16 27.10 3.01 9.15
CA GLY A 16 25.68 2.93 8.81
C GLY A 16 25.41 2.53 7.36
N THR A 17 26.43 2.23 6.55
CA THR A 17 26.26 1.76 5.18
C THR A 17 26.21 0.24 5.09
N PHE A 18 25.75 -0.28 3.96
CA PHE A 18 25.65 -1.71 3.68
C PHE A 18 26.94 -2.25 3.07
N ASP A 19 27.44 -3.36 3.59
CA ASP A 19 28.54 -4.11 2.97
C ASP A 19 28.03 -5.02 1.85
N LYS A 20 27.84 -4.41 0.70
CA LYS A 20 27.30 -5.07 -0.49
C LYS A 20 28.16 -6.25 -0.94
N ASP A 21 29.48 -6.11 -0.94
CA ASP A 21 30.38 -7.13 -1.44
C ASP A 21 30.41 -8.36 -0.53
N ALA A 22 30.44 -8.15 0.78
CA ALA A 22 30.31 -9.23 1.75
C ALA A 22 28.95 -9.96 1.63
N ALA A 23 27.87 -9.22 1.44
CA ALA A 23 26.52 -9.76 1.27
C ALA A 23 26.40 -10.60 -0.01
N ILE A 24 26.92 -10.10 -1.13
CA ILE A 24 26.94 -10.82 -2.42
C ILE A 24 27.78 -12.10 -2.31
N SER A 25 28.97 -12.01 -1.72
CA SER A 25 29.85 -13.16 -1.47
C SER A 25 29.15 -14.22 -0.64
N TYR A 26 28.56 -13.84 0.48
CA TYR A 26 27.79 -14.72 1.35
C TYR A 26 26.65 -15.43 0.60
N SER A 27 25.81 -14.70 -0.12
CA SER A 27 24.70 -15.29 -0.89
C SER A 27 25.19 -16.22 -2.00
N SER A 28 26.32 -15.90 -2.64
CA SER A 28 26.93 -16.79 -3.61
C SER A 28 27.36 -18.12 -2.98
N LYS A 29 27.92 -18.10 -1.76
CA LYS A 29 28.24 -19.32 -1.03
C LYS A 29 26.99 -20.14 -0.73
N LEU A 30 25.89 -19.51 -0.30
CA LEU A 30 24.61 -20.20 -0.08
C LEU A 30 24.10 -20.88 -1.36
N ALA A 31 24.27 -20.26 -2.53
CA ALA A 31 23.91 -20.87 -3.81
C ALA A 31 24.66 -22.19 -4.09
N GLY A 32 25.79 -22.38 -3.48
CA GLY A 32 26.58 -23.64 -3.58
C GLY A 32 25.90 -24.84 -2.95
N GLU A 33 24.96 -24.65 -2.02
CA GLU A 33 24.26 -25.72 -1.30
C GLU A 33 23.61 -26.75 -2.24
N CYS A 34 23.16 -26.31 -3.41
CA CYS A 34 22.57 -27.20 -4.42
C CYS A 34 23.54 -28.21 -5.02
N TYR A 35 24.86 -28.01 -4.87
CA TYR A 35 25.89 -28.77 -5.59
C TYR A 35 27.01 -29.32 -4.69
N GLU A 36 27.09 -28.86 -3.43
CA GLU A 36 28.14 -29.26 -2.50
C GLU A 36 27.61 -30.32 -1.52
N PRO A 37 28.07 -31.58 -1.62
CA PRO A 37 27.56 -32.66 -0.78
C PRO A 37 27.77 -32.47 0.73
N LEU A 38 28.79 -31.69 1.12
CA LEU A 38 29.08 -31.41 2.54
C LEU A 38 28.37 -30.10 2.98
N GLY A 39 27.63 -29.45 2.08
CA GLY A 39 26.81 -28.28 2.37
C GLY A 39 27.57 -27.09 2.95
N TRP A 40 26.89 -26.32 3.79
CA TRP A 40 27.41 -25.09 4.40
C TRP A 40 28.71 -25.28 5.18
N SER A 41 28.93 -26.45 5.79
CA SER A 41 30.15 -26.72 6.55
C SER A 41 31.43 -26.55 5.72
N LYS A 42 31.36 -26.74 4.40
CA LYS A 42 32.47 -26.55 3.45
C LYS A 42 32.35 -25.19 2.73
N LEU A 43 31.16 -24.80 2.38
CA LEU A 43 30.90 -23.57 1.59
C LEU A 43 31.32 -22.30 2.35
N LYS A 44 31.17 -22.26 3.69
CA LYS A 44 31.54 -21.10 4.50
C LYS A 44 33.02 -20.72 4.32
N ASP A 45 33.90 -21.72 4.13
CA ASP A 45 35.35 -21.56 3.99
C ASP A 45 35.81 -21.66 2.51
N GLU A 46 34.86 -21.57 1.55
CA GLU A 46 35.18 -21.63 0.12
C GLU A 46 36.05 -20.44 -0.31
N ASP A 47 36.99 -20.71 -1.22
CA ASP A 47 37.89 -19.70 -1.75
C ASP A 47 37.17 -18.66 -2.63
N GLU A 48 37.77 -17.45 -2.69
CA GLU A 48 37.20 -16.33 -3.41
C GLU A 48 37.07 -16.60 -4.93
N ILE A 49 37.95 -17.39 -5.53
CA ILE A 49 37.92 -17.67 -6.98
C ILE A 49 36.64 -18.41 -7.35
N LYS A 50 36.30 -19.45 -6.58
CA LYS A 50 35.07 -20.21 -6.78
C LYS A 50 33.84 -19.38 -6.49
N THR A 51 33.87 -18.61 -5.40
CA THR A 51 32.80 -17.69 -5.01
C THR A 51 32.54 -16.66 -6.11
N ASN A 52 33.58 -16.00 -6.64
CA ASN A 52 33.45 -15.00 -7.71
C ASN A 52 32.95 -15.62 -9.03
N ARG A 53 33.39 -16.83 -9.38
CA ARG A 53 32.85 -17.54 -10.54
C ARG A 53 31.35 -17.81 -10.39
N ARG A 54 30.89 -18.17 -9.19
CA ARG A 54 29.48 -18.41 -8.92
C ARG A 54 28.68 -17.12 -8.92
N ILE A 55 29.23 -16.01 -8.41
CA ILE A 55 28.63 -14.67 -8.49
C ILE A 55 28.36 -14.31 -9.97
N SER A 56 29.36 -14.46 -10.85
CA SER A 56 29.22 -14.17 -12.27
C SER A 56 28.12 -15.04 -12.91
N PHE A 57 28.01 -16.30 -12.52
CA PHE A 57 26.98 -17.20 -13.00
C PHE A 57 25.58 -16.85 -12.43
N THR A 58 25.47 -16.58 -11.14
CA THR A 58 24.16 -16.37 -10.48
C THR A 58 23.60 -14.97 -10.76
N LEU A 59 24.35 -13.90 -10.55
CA LEU A 59 23.88 -12.54 -10.87
C LEU A 59 23.89 -12.28 -12.39
N GLY A 60 24.91 -12.70 -13.11
CA GLY A 60 25.02 -12.47 -14.54
C GLY A 60 24.01 -13.22 -15.39
N LEU A 61 23.55 -14.41 -14.96
CA LEU A 61 22.51 -15.22 -15.64
C LEU A 61 21.14 -15.14 -14.93
N GLU A 62 21.00 -14.23 -13.95
CA GLU A 62 19.75 -13.98 -13.21
C GLU A 62 19.22 -15.17 -12.41
N HIS A 63 20.07 -16.09 -12.00
CA HIS A 63 19.76 -17.06 -10.95
C HIS A 63 19.79 -16.38 -9.58
N ALA A 64 18.95 -15.36 -9.40
CA ALA A 64 19.05 -14.40 -8.30
C ALA A 64 18.38 -14.83 -6.99
N THR A 65 17.70 -15.99 -6.98
CA THR A 65 17.01 -16.52 -5.78
C THR A 65 17.91 -16.60 -4.53
N PRO A 66 19.21 -16.97 -4.60
CA PRO A 66 20.06 -16.99 -3.42
C PRO A 66 20.22 -15.63 -2.74
N TYR A 67 20.06 -14.55 -3.48
CA TYR A 67 20.17 -13.18 -2.94
C TYR A 67 18.90 -12.70 -2.21
N GLU A 68 17.83 -13.50 -2.22
CA GLU A 68 16.63 -13.28 -1.40
C GLU A 68 16.88 -13.59 0.09
N HIS A 69 17.93 -14.33 0.43
CA HIS A 69 18.34 -14.57 1.82
C HIS A 69 18.77 -13.29 2.55
N ILE A 70 19.21 -12.27 1.83
CA ILE A 70 19.63 -11.00 2.43
C ILE A 70 18.40 -10.12 2.59
N GLN A 71 17.97 -9.93 3.83
CA GLN A 71 16.84 -9.06 4.18
C GLN A 71 17.36 -7.70 4.63
N ILE A 72 16.99 -6.65 3.92
CA ILE A 72 17.33 -5.26 4.27
C ILE A 72 16.17 -4.65 5.05
N GLY A 73 16.42 -4.25 6.29
CA GLY A 73 15.46 -3.52 7.12
C GLY A 73 15.88 -2.05 7.23
N PHE A 74 14.99 -1.12 6.93
CA PHE A 74 15.27 0.32 7.03
C PHE A 74 14.05 1.14 7.46
N GLU A 75 14.30 2.27 8.11
CA GLU A 75 13.31 3.30 8.37
C GLU A 75 13.37 4.35 7.26
N ILE A 76 12.21 4.77 6.77
CA ILE A 76 12.07 5.88 5.83
C ILE A 76 11.27 6.99 6.48
N VAL A 77 11.88 8.16 6.59
CA VAL A 77 11.25 9.39 7.10
C VAL A 77 11.01 10.35 5.94
N ASN A 78 9.90 11.08 6.00
CA ASN A 78 9.43 11.98 4.93
C ASN A 78 9.18 11.26 3.59
N LEU A 79 8.64 10.04 3.67
CA LEU A 79 8.24 9.23 2.53
C LEU A 79 6.89 9.72 1.98
N PRO A 80 6.77 10.13 0.69
CA PRO A 80 5.48 10.44 0.09
C PRO A 80 4.51 9.25 0.17
N LYS A 81 3.25 9.50 0.52
CA LYS A 81 2.24 8.44 0.72
C LYS A 81 2.06 7.56 -0.51
N ILE A 82 2.07 8.15 -1.70
CA ILE A 82 2.01 7.38 -2.96
C ILE A 82 3.20 6.44 -3.11
N LEU A 83 4.41 6.85 -2.72
CA LEU A 83 5.59 5.99 -2.78
C LEU A 83 5.49 4.84 -1.77
N ALA A 84 4.94 5.07 -0.58
CA ALA A 84 4.63 4.00 0.37
C ALA A 84 3.66 2.97 -0.23
N MET A 85 2.64 3.42 -0.98
CA MET A 85 1.71 2.51 -1.67
C MET A 85 2.43 1.67 -2.73
N ILE A 86 3.32 2.27 -3.51
CA ILE A 86 4.13 1.58 -4.52
C ILE A 86 4.99 0.49 -3.86
N LEU A 87 5.77 0.85 -2.82
CA LEU A 87 6.62 -0.10 -2.11
C LEU A 87 5.81 -1.26 -1.50
N ASN A 88 4.62 -0.99 -0.97
CA ASN A 88 3.72 -2.01 -0.44
C ASN A 88 3.12 -2.93 -1.52
N ASN A 89 3.03 -2.47 -2.77
CA ASN A 89 2.51 -3.26 -3.89
C ASN A 89 3.59 -4.15 -4.53
N GLU A 90 4.87 -3.80 -4.41
CA GLU A 90 6.00 -4.57 -4.91
C GLU A 90 6.48 -5.60 -3.88
N ARG A 91 6.00 -6.83 -4.00
CA ARG A 91 6.32 -7.90 -3.03
C ARG A 91 7.65 -8.59 -3.38
N GLN A 92 8.28 -9.23 -2.41
CA GLN A 92 7.92 -9.55 -1.01
C GLN A 92 8.46 -8.47 -0.09
N CYS A 93 7.70 -8.10 0.92
CA CYS A 93 8.16 -7.15 1.94
C CYS A 93 7.36 -7.29 3.26
N SER A 94 7.94 -6.76 4.34
CA SER A 94 7.24 -6.49 5.60
C SER A 94 7.26 -4.99 5.88
N THR A 95 6.15 -4.43 6.33
CA THR A 95 6.00 -2.99 6.50
C THR A 95 5.25 -2.62 7.77
N SER A 96 5.76 -1.62 8.48
CA SER A 96 5.04 -0.89 9.54
C SER A 96 5.03 0.59 9.18
N GLU A 97 3.86 1.14 8.91
CA GLU A 97 3.69 2.51 8.41
C GLU A 97 2.87 3.35 9.39
N LYS A 98 3.30 4.59 9.63
CA LYS A 98 2.54 5.57 10.42
C LYS A 98 1.14 5.76 9.85
N SER A 99 0.13 5.59 10.70
CA SER A 99 -1.25 5.70 10.27
C SER A 99 -1.73 7.15 10.27
N ALA A 100 -2.11 7.65 9.10
CA ALA A 100 -2.75 8.96 8.96
C ALA A 100 -4.19 9.03 9.57
N ARG A 101 -4.73 7.90 10.04
CA ARG A 101 -6.03 7.85 10.75
C ARG A 101 -5.93 8.24 12.22
N TYR A 102 -4.73 8.20 12.79
CA TYR A 102 -4.50 8.42 14.24
C TYR A 102 -3.57 9.57 14.52
N THR A 103 -3.00 10.20 13.50
CA THR A 103 -2.07 11.33 13.62
C THR A 103 -2.58 12.48 12.80
N ALA A 104 -2.65 13.66 13.42
CA ALA A 104 -2.98 14.90 12.72
C ALA A 104 -1.96 15.17 11.61
N ILE A 105 -2.43 15.74 10.53
CA ILE A 105 -1.60 16.27 9.45
C ILE A 105 -1.21 17.69 9.85
N ASP A 106 0.09 17.98 9.91
CA ASP A 106 0.60 19.32 10.20
C ASP A 106 1.24 19.93 8.95
N PRO A 107 0.55 20.86 8.29
CA PRO A 107 1.08 21.52 7.10
C PRO A 107 2.35 22.36 7.35
N LYS A 108 2.67 22.66 8.62
CA LYS A 108 3.89 23.42 8.95
C LYS A 108 5.13 22.55 8.93
N THR A 109 4.97 21.24 9.15
CA THR A 109 6.08 20.27 9.21
C THR A 109 6.24 19.48 7.92
N ASP A 110 5.25 19.47 7.03
CA ASP A 110 5.29 18.77 5.74
C ASP A 110 5.29 19.76 4.57
N SER A 111 6.46 19.95 3.97
CA SER A 111 6.66 20.86 2.83
C SER A 111 5.91 20.45 1.55
N ASN A 112 5.40 19.22 1.47
CA ASN A 112 4.59 18.76 0.35
C ASN A 112 3.14 19.22 0.44
N ILE A 113 2.71 19.71 1.59
CA ILE A 113 1.35 20.20 1.84
C ILE A 113 1.32 21.72 1.66
N SER A 114 0.49 22.22 0.76
CA SER A 114 0.32 23.66 0.58
C SER A 114 -0.44 24.31 1.74
N LYS A 115 -0.25 25.60 1.92
CA LYS A 115 -1.00 26.39 2.92
C LYS A 115 -2.52 26.26 2.73
N GLN A 116 -2.99 26.21 1.48
CA GLN A 116 -4.41 26.07 1.15
C GLN A 116 -4.95 24.70 1.61
N GLU A 117 -4.22 23.62 1.36
CA GLU A 117 -4.61 22.29 1.83
C GLU A 117 -4.75 22.25 3.35
N GLY A 118 -3.80 22.88 4.07
CA GLY A 118 -3.85 22.96 5.53
C GLY A 118 -5.06 23.74 6.06
N ILE A 119 -5.42 24.86 5.42
CA ILE A 119 -6.61 25.65 5.77
C ILE A 119 -7.87 24.81 5.56
N LEU A 120 -8.00 24.13 4.42
CA LEU A 120 -9.15 23.31 4.10
C LEU A 120 -9.24 22.08 5.01
N TYR A 121 -8.11 21.43 5.30
CA TYR A 121 -8.06 20.31 6.24
C TYR A 121 -8.61 20.69 7.61
N ASN A 122 -8.16 21.80 8.19
CA ASN A 122 -8.62 22.25 9.49
C ASN A 122 -10.11 22.64 9.47
N LYS A 123 -10.55 23.40 8.46
CA LYS A 123 -11.96 23.73 8.24
C LYS A 123 -12.83 22.48 8.27
N TRP A 124 -12.46 21.46 7.51
CA TRP A 124 -13.28 20.26 7.39
C TRP A 124 -13.14 19.32 8.60
N CYS A 125 -12.01 19.35 9.32
CA CYS A 125 -11.95 18.71 10.63
C CYS A 125 -13.03 19.24 11.57
N ASP A 126 -13.20 20.57 11.65
CA ASP A 126 -14.21 21.19 12.53
C ASP A 126 -15.64 20.87 12.08
N ILE A 127 -15.93 20.94 10.78
CA ILE A 127 -17.24 20.57 10.23
C ILE A 127 -17.58 19.12 10.53
N PHE A 128 -16.64 18.19 10.27
CA PHE A 128 -16.87 16.76 10.54
C PHE A 128 -17.01 16.47 12.02
N LYS A 129 -16.25 17.12 12.90
CA LYS A 129 -16.44 16.97 14.36
C LYS A 129 -17.88 17.28 14.78
N VAL A 130 -18.45 18.37 14.28
CA VAL A 130 -19.84 18.77 14.58
C VAL A 130 -20.81 17.72 14.04
N LYS A 131 -20.71 17.37 12.76
CA LYS A 131 -21.61 16.41 12.09
C LYS A 131 -21.56 15.01 12.73
N ILE A 132 -20.37 14.54 13.08
CA ILE A 132 -20.19 13.21 13.72
C ILE A 132 -20.78 13.26 15.14
N LYS A 133 -20.57 14.37 15.89
CA LYS A 133 -21.11 14.52 17.24
C LYS A 133 -22.64 14.57 17.25
N GLU A 134 -23.25 15.27 16.31
CA GLU A 134 -24.70 15.32 16.14
C GLU A 134 -25.31 13.92 15.91
N LYS A 135 -24.67 13.06 15.14
CA LYS A 135 -25.22 11.79 14.68
C LYS A 135 -24.78 10.58 15.53
N TYR A 136 -23.62 10.65 16.19
CA TYR A 136 -22.97 9.49 16.80
C TYR A 136 -22.40 9.75 18.21
N SER A 137 -22.84 10.79 18.92
CA SER A 137 -22.39 11.08 20.29
C SER A 137 -22.76 10.01 21.32
N ASP A 138 -23.81 9.24 21.06
CA ASP A 138 -24.23 8.08 21.86
C ASP A 138 -23.35 6.84 21.64
N ILE A 139 -22.61 6.79 20.50
CA ILE A 139 -21.78 5.66 20.08
C ILE A 139 -20.30 5.96 20.26
N PHE A 140 -19.84 7.13 19.81
CA PHE A 140 -18.43 7.52 19.81
C PHE A 140 -18.12 8.56 20.89
N ASN A 141 -17.03 8.37 21.62
CA ASN A 141 -16.48 9.40 22.50
C ASN A 141 -15.76 10.50 21.71
N ASP A 142 -15.47 11.63 22.36
CA ASP A 142 -14.85 12.80 21.71
C ASP A 142 -13.52 12.47 21.03
N SER A 143 -12.67 11.62 21.63
CA SER A 143 -11.40 11.18 20.99
C SER A 143 -11.63 10.38 19.72
N LYS A 144 -12.67 9.55 19.66
CA LYS A 144 -13.02 8.80 18.44
C LYS A 144 -13.61 9.72 17.37
N ILE A 145 -14.45 10.68 17.77
CA ILE A 145 -15.04 11.70 16.91
C ILE A 145 -13.92 12.51 16.25
N GLU A 146 -12.93 12.97 17.02
CA GLU A 146 -11.80 13.71 16.51
C GLU A 146 -10.99 12.92 15.47
N LYS A 147 -10.69 11.64 15.76
CA LYS A 147 -9.97 10.76 14.82
C LYS A 147 -10.75 10.53 13.53
N LEU A 148 -12.07 10.36 13.58
CA LEU A 148 -12.92 10.20 12.40
C LEU A 148 -13.00 11.50 11.58
N ALA A 149 -13.05 12.67 12.24
CA ALA A 149 -13.00 13.96 11.57
C ALA A 149 -11.70 14.14 10.81
N MET A 150 -10.55 13.87 11.44
CA MET A 150 -9.23 13.90 10.78
C MET A 150 -9.15 12.88 9.63
N GLU A 151 -9.71 11.68 9.82
CA GLU A 151 -9.74 10.64 8.79
C GLU A 151 -10.47 11.10 7.52
N ASN A 152 -11.56 11.86 7.66
CA ASN A 152 -12.33 12.38 6.53
C ASN A 152 -11.75 13.67 5.96
N ALA A 153 -11.27 14.59 6.77
CA ALA A 153 -10.66 15.83 6.28
C ALA A 153 -9.39 15.58 5.44
N ARG A 154 -8.64 14.51 5.70
CA ARG A 154 -7.42 14.18 4.94
C ARG A 154 -7.65 13.92 3.45
N TYR A 155 -8.89 13.69 3.01
CA TYR A 155 -9.19 13.56 1.59
C TYR A 155 -8.82 14.81 0.78
N LEU A 156 -8.72 15.97 1.44
CA LEU A 156 -8.31 17.25 0.84
C LEU A 156 -6.78 17.39 0.69
N VAL A 157 -6.00 16.55 1.35
CA VAL A 157 -4.55 16.64 1.40
C VAL A 157 -3.92 15.77 0.30
N THR A 158 -2.86 16.28 -0.31
CA THR A 158 -2.14 15.59 -1.41
C THR A 158 -1.76 14.15 -1.06
N VAL A 159 -1.78 13.27 -2.06
CA VAL A 159 -1.24 11.92 -1.95
C VAL A 159 0.30 11.90 -1.81
N PHE A 160 0.94 13.05 -2.04
CA PHE A 160 2.38 13.25 -1.82
C PHE A 160 2.71 13.73 -0.40
N ALA A 161 1.72 13.93 0.47
CA ALA A 161 1.95 14.19 1.90
C ALA A 161 2.83 13.08 2.50
N THR A 162 3.72 13.47 3.41
CA THR A 162 4.74 12.55 3.92
C THR A 162 4.23 11.63 5.02
N THR A 163 4.78 10.45 5.05
CA THR A 163 4.60 9.44 6.11
C THR A 163 5.96 8.94 6.60
N LYS A 164 5.91 8.05 7.57
CA LYS A 164 7.06 7.34 8.11
C LYS A 164 6.81 5.84 8.02
N MET A 165 7.81 5.08 7.59
CA MET A 165 7.66 3.65 7.35
C MET A 165 8.92 2.88 7.75
N ILE A 166 8.74 1.78 8.49
CA ILE A 166 9.73 0.72 8.58
C ILE A 166 9.42 -0.28 7.47
N HIS A 167 10.42 -0.62 6.68
CA HIS A 167 10.28 -1.55 5.55
C HIS A 167 11.40 -2.58 5.58
N THR A 168 11.04 -3.85 5.43
CA THR A 168 11.99 -4.95 5.29
C THR A 168 11.71 -5.67 4.00
N VAL A 169 12.74 -5.81 3.17
CA VAL A 169 12.64 -6.36 1.81
C VAL A 169 13.91 -7.15 1.46
N PRO A 170 13.82 -8.24 0.67
CA PRO A 170 15.01 -8.89 0.13
C PRO A 170 15.85 -7.91 -0.68
N TRP A 171 17.17 -7.93 -0.50
CA TRP A 171 18.08 -7.04 -1.21
C TRP A 171 17.90 -7.09 -2.73
N ILE A 172 17.77 -8.28 -3.30
CA ILE A 172 17.52 -8.44 -4.74
C ILE A 172 16.19 -7.80 -5.17
N GLN A 173 15.15 -7.92 -4.34
CA GLN A 173 13.84 -7.31 -4.65
C GLN A 173 13.92 -5.78 -4.58
N LEU A 174 14.69 -5.21 -3.63
CA LEU A 174 14.92 -3.77 -3.55
C LEU A 174 15.55 -3.23 -4.84
N ASN A 175 16.58 -3.92 -5.35
CA ASN A 175 17.24 -3.56 -6.60
C ASN A 175 16.29 -3.68 -7.82
N ARG A 176 15.46 -4.73 -7.87
CA ARG A 176 14.41 -4.86 -8.89
C ARG A 176 13.39 -3.74 -8.83
N ILE A 177 12.94 -3.33 -7.62
CA ILE A 177 12.03 -2.19 -7.46
C ILE A 177 12.65 -0.92 -8.06
N VAL A 178 13.93 -0.67 -7.83
CA VAL A 178 14.64 0.46 -8.44
C VAL A 178 14.66 0.35 -9.96
N SER A 179 14.89 -0.84 -10.54
CA SER A 179 14.82 -1.02 -12.00
C SER A 179 13.42 -0.74 -12.56
N PHE A 180 12.35 -1.13 -11.83
CA PHE A 180 10.98 -0.81 -12.22
C PHE A 180 10.67 0.70 -12.12
N MET A 181 11.25 1.41 -11.13
CA MET A 181 11.17 2.87 -11.06
C MET A 181 11.91 3.52 -12.24
N LYS A 182 13.12 3.06 -12.55
CA LYS A 182 13.88 3.54 -13.74
C LYS A 182 13.07 3.34 -15.02
N LYS A 183 12.46 2.15 -15.19
CA LYS A 183 11.57 1.89 -16.33
C LYS A 183 10.34 2.81 -16.38
N TYR A 184 9.74 3.13 -15.25
CA TYR A 184 8.64 4.12 -15.20
C TYR A 184 9.09 5.51 -15.63
N MET A 185 10.31 5.92 -15.28
CA MET A 185 10.86 7.24 -15.65
C MET A 185 11.11 7.42 -17.15
N GLU A 186 11.23 6.31 -17.92
CA GLU A 186 11.38 6.33 -19.39
C GLU A 186 10.10 6.73 -20.13
N LYS A 187 8.98 6.91 -19.44
CA LYS A 187 7.69 7.28 -20.02
C LYS A 187 7.80 8.60 -20.79
N GLU A 188 7.51 8.59 -22.10
CA GLU A 188 7.66 9.75 -22.98
C GLU A 188 6.72 10.91 -22.63
N ASN A 189 5.43 10.62 -22.41
CA ASN A 189 4.40 11.61 -22.14
C ASN A 189 4.10 11.73 -20.65
N GLN A 190 5.04 12.34 -19.90
CA GLN A 190 4.92 12.51 -18.46
C GLN A 190 3.92 13.61 -18.08
N THR A 191 2.88 13.22 -17.36
CA THR A 191 1.90 14.13 -16.76
C THR A 191 2.51 14.91 -15.58
N LYS A 192 1.76 15.88 -15.03
CA LYS A 192 2.18 16.56 -13.78
C LYS A 192 2.32 15.58 -12.60
N PHE A 193 1.48 14.53 -12.56
CA PHE A 193 1.58 13.48 -11.56
C PHE A 193 2.89 12.69 -11.72
N ASP A 194 3.18 12.24 -12.95
CA ASP A 194 4.41 11.48 -13.24
C ASP A 194 5.66 12.28 -12.86
N LYS A 195 5.73 13.56 -13.23
CA LYS A 195 6.89 14.42 -12.89
C LYS A 195 7.10 14.55 -11.37
N LYS A 196 6.02 14.70 -10.62
CA LYS A 196 6.09 14.78 -9.15
C LYS A 196 6.51 13.43 -8.53
N LEU A 197 6.02 12.32 -9.09
CA LEU A 197 6.37 10.98 -8.66
C LEU A 197 7.84 10.64 -8.98
N ILE A 198 8.31 10.99 -10.17
CA ILE A 198 9.71 10.80 -10.61
C ILE A 198 10.68 11.55 -9.67
N LYS A 199 10.32 12.77 -9.24
CA LYS A 199 11.13 13.47 -8.23
C LYS A 199 11.27 12.64 -6.95
N SER A 200 10.19 12.02 -6.48
CA SER A 200 10.21 11.16 -5.29
C SER A 200 11.04 9.87 -5.51
N PHE A 201 11.04 9.34 -6.73
CA PHE A 201 11.88 8.18 -7.07
C PHE A 201 13.37 8.54 -7.04
N ASN A 202 13.76 9.67 -7.63
CA ASN A 202 15.16 10.13 -7.59
C ASN A 202 15.63 10.29 -6.14
N GLU A 203 14.86 10.98 -5.28
CA GLU A 203 15.19 11.13 -3.87
C GLU A 203 15.34 9.78 -3.14
N PHE A 204 14.50 8.79 -3.47
CA PHE A 204 14.59 7.46 -2.89
C PHE A 204 15.82 6.71 -3.37
N ILE A 205 16.11 6.75 -4.67
CA ILE A 205 17.26 6.09 -5.30
C ILE A 205 18.56 6.69 -4.74
N ASP A 206 18.67 8.02 -4.68
CA ASP A 206 19.84 8.72 -4.13
C ASP A 206 20.12 8.28 -2.67
N CYS A 207 19.07 8.13 -1.85
CA CYS A 207 19.24 7.62 -0.48
C CYS A 207 19.77 6.18 -0.47
N LEU A 208 19.29 5.30 -1.36
CA LEU A 208 19.77 3.92 -1.44
C LEU A 208 21.20 3.82 -1.97
N GLU A 209 21.59 4.68 -2.92
CA GLU A 209 22.96 4.78 -3.40
C GLU A 209 23.92 5.21 -2.30
N ASN A 210 23.58 6.24 -1.55
CA ASN A 210 24.35 6.72 -0.41
C ASN A 210 24.55 5.65 0.69
N LEU A 211 23.62 4.70 0.82
CA LEU A 211 23.71 3.56 1.73
C LEU A 211 24.44 2.34 1.13
N ASN A 212 24.96 2.45 -0.10
CA ASN A 212 25.62 1.38 -0.85
C ASN A 212 24.71 0.12 -1.08
N LEU A 213 23.41 0.32 -1.22
CA LEU A 213 22.44 -0.78 -1.38
C LEU A 213 22.25 -1.23 -2.83
N LEU A 214 22.66 -0.41 -3.81
CA LEU A 214 22.35 -0.66 -5.21
C LEU A 214 23.48 -1.37 -5.95
N ASP A 215 23.11 -2.29 -6.85
CA ASP A 215 24.01 -3.01 -7.74
C ASP A 215 23.31 -3.26 -9.08
N GLU A 216 23.91 -2.81 -10.18
CA GLU A 216 23.33 -2.92 -11.52
C GLU A 216 23.09 -4.37 -11.94
N ARG A 217 23.96 -5.31 -11.52
CA ARG A 217 23.79 -6.74 -11.78
C ARG A 217 22.52 -7.31 -11.15
N ALA A 218 22.09 -6.71 -10.03
CA ALA A 218 20.87 -7.08 -9.29
C ALA A 218 19.60 -6.38 -9.84
N MET A 219 19.76 -5.35 -10.71
CA MET A 219 18.68 -4.58 -11.31
C MET A 219 18.10 -5.20 -12.60
N SER A 220 18.40 -6.46 -12.90
CA SER A 220 17.91 -7.09 -14.11
C SER A 220 16.39 -7.08 -14.20
N ASN A 221 15.86 -6.70 -15.35
CA ASN A 221 14.44 -6.58 -15.67
C ASN A 221 14.11 -7.23 -17.02
N ARG A 222 14.37 -8.54 -17.14
CA ARG A 222 14.14 -9.31 -18.39
C ARG A 222 12.72 -9.21 -18.93
N LYS A 223 11.73 -9.00 -18.06
CA LYS A 223 10.34 -8.86 -18.48
C LYS A 223 10.01 -7.45 -18.93
N ASP A 224 10.96 -6.53 -18.89
CA ASP A 224 10.78 -5.11 -19.22
C ASP A 224 9.54 -4.50 -18.56
N ARG A 225 9.21 -4.93 -17.34
CA ARG A 225 8.06 -4.42 -16.61
C ARG A 225 8.38 -3.14 -15.86
N SER A 226 7.41 -2.28 -15.76
CA SER A 226 7.40 -1.15 -14.84
C SER A 226 6.77 -1.54 -13.49
N LEU A 227 6.48 -0.56 -12.65
CA LEU A 227 5.85 -0.72 -11.35
C LEU A 227 4.48 -1.41 -11.47
N SER A 228 4.22 -2.42 -10.63
CA SER A 228 3.00 -3.22 -10.68
C SER A 228 1.74 -2.37 -10.44
N LEU A 229 1.83 -1.34 -9.60
CA LEU A 229 0.71 -0.45 -9.31
C LEU A 229 0.23 0.30 -10.56
N PHE A 230 1.11 0.57 -11.53
CA PHE A 230 0.83 1.28 -12.77
C PHE A 230 0.93 0.39 -14.01
N ALA A 231 0.81 -0.92 -13.85
CA ALA A 231 0.99 -1.87 -14.95
C ALA A 231 -0.04 -1.71 -16.09
N ASN A 232 -1.16 -1.01 -15.81
CA ASN A 232 -2.20 -0.65 -16.78
C ASN A 232 -2.70 -1.84 -17.62
N LYS A 233 -2.86 -3.00 -17.00
CA LYS A 233 -3.45 -4.16 -17.63
C LYS A 233 -4.98 -4.03 -17.56
N GLU A 234 -5.64 -4.19 -18.70
CA GLU A 234 -7.09 -4.35 -18.72
C GLU A 234 -7.42 -5.78 -18.31
N ILE A 235 -7.90 -5.94 -17.09
CA ILE A 235 -8.31 -7.23 -16.55
C ILE A 235 -9.81 -7.17 -16.32
N GLU A 236 -10.55 -8.09 -16.93
CA GLU A 236 -12.00 -8.19 -16.74
C GLU A 236 -12.34 -8.67 -15.32
N ASN A 237 -13.58 -8.40 -14.91
CA ASN A 237 -14.10 -8.95 -13.67
C ASN A 237 -14.22 -10.47 -13.79
N TYR A 238 -13.68 -11.18 -12.82
CA TYR A 238 -13.72 -12.63 -12.73
C TYR A 238 -13.90 -13.07 -11.28
N PHE A 239 -14.64 -14.15 -11.06
CA PHE A 239 -14.93 -14.69 -9.72
C PHE A 239 -14.89 -16.21 -9.74
N GLY A 240 -13.92 -16.80 -9.07
CA GLY A 240 -13.66 -18.23 -8.92
C GLY A 240 -12.74 -18.49 -7.74
N ASP A 241 -11.83 -19.46 -7.83
CA ASP A 241 -10.75 -19.68 -6.83
C ASP A 241 -9.80 -18.49 -6.73
N THR A 242 -9.66 -17.77 -7.85
CA THR A 242 -9.08 -16.43 -7.92
C THR A 242 -10.14 -15.44 -8.35
N TYR A 243 -9.89 -14.16 -8.13
CA TYR A 243 -10.79 -13.10 -8.59
C TYR A 243 -10.03 -11.90 -9.13
N SER A 244 -10.70 -11.15 -9.97
CA SER A 244 -10.33 -9.80 -10.39
C SER A 244 -11.58 -8.93 -10.41
N ILE A 245 -11.47 -7.71 -9.90
CA ILE A 245 -12.57 -6.74 -9.90
C ILE A 245 -12.06 -5.34 -10.17
N ASN A 246 -12.82 -4.59 -10.97
CA ASN A 246 -12.59 -3.19 -11.27
C ASN A 246 -13.59 -2.31 -10.53
N TYR A 247 -13.11 -1.25 -9.91
CA TYR A 247 -13.93 -0.24 -9.24
C TYR A 247 -13.24 1.12 -9.20
N LYS A 248 -14.00 2.18 -8.92
CA LYS A 248 -13.44 3.50 -8.61
C LYS A 248 -13.27 3.63 -7.10
N GLY A 249 -12.09 4.05 -6.66
CA GLY A 249 -11.81 4.32 -5.26
C GLY A 249 -10.83 5.48 -5.12
N SER A 250 -10.82 6.10 -3.95
CA SER A 250 -9.89 7.20 -3.67
C SER A 250 -8.47 6.71 -3.37
N PHE A 251 -7.48 7.57 -3.51
CA PHE A 251 -6.12 7.27 -3.02
C PHE A 251 -6.12 6.94 -1.52
N ALA A 252 -6.99 7.57 -0.72
CA ALA A 252 -7.10 7.28 0.71
C ALA A 252 -7.61 5.84 0.96
N GLN A 253 -8.57 5.37 0.17
CA GLN A 253 -9.06 3.98 0.22
C GLN A 253 -7.96 3.00 -0.21
N LEU A 254 -7.27 3.29 -1.32
CA LEU A 254 -6.16 2.49 -1.82
C LEU A 254 -5.05 2.34 -0.77
N ALA A 255 -4.71 3.41 -0.05
CA ALA A 255 -3.74 3.38 1.04
C ALA A 255 -4.13 2.42 2.17
N GLN A 256 -5.43 2.25 2.43
CA GLN A 256 -5.94 1.25 3.38
C GLN A 256 -5.93 -0.16 2.78
N ALA A 257 -6.20 -0.29 1.48
CA ALA A 257 -6.19 -1.54 0.75
C ALA A 257 -4.79 -2.17 0.71
N HIS A 258 -3.75 -1.40 0.45
CA HIS A 258 -2.34 -1.86 0.44
C HIS A 258 -1.83 -2.43 1.77
N ARG A 259 -2.55 -2.24 2.86
CA ARG A 259 -2.24 -2.94 4.12
C ARG A 259 -2.53 -4.43 4.07
N HIS A 260 -3.40 -4.86 3.12
CA HIS A 260 -3.59 -6.26 2.77
C HIS A 260 -2.58 -6.66 1.70
N ARG A 261 -1.36 -6.93 2.11
CA ARG A 261 -0.25 -7.32 1.24
C ARG A 261 -0.44 -8.68 0.56
N THR A 262 -1.59 -9.31 0.72
CA THR A 262 -1.94 -10.57 0.08
C THR A 262 -2.69 -10.39 -1.24
N LEU A 263 -3.20 -9.18 -1.51
CA LEU A 263 -3.92 -8.82 -2.74
C LEU A 263 -3.04 -7.94 -3.63
N GLU A 264 -3.31 -7.94 -4.92
CA GLU A 264 -2.61 -7.13 -5.92
C GLU A 264 -3.51 -6.00 -6.40
N TYR A 265 -2.92 -4.83 -6.59
CA TYR A 265 -3.63 -3.63 -7.03
C TYR A 265 -2.94 -3.02 -8.23
N GLN A 266 -3.75 -2.55 -9.17
CA GLN A 266 -3.31 -1.71 -10.27
C GLN A 266 -4.21 -0.49 -10.33
N ILE A 267 -3.67 0.66 -10.67
CA ILE A 267 -4.45 1.89 -10.80
C ILE A 267 -4.22 2.59 -12.13
N LYS A 268 -5.28 3.31 -12.56
CA LYS A 268 -5.22 4.26 -13.65
C LYS A 268 -5.88 5.56 -13.19
N LEU A 269 -5.23 6.69 -13.41
CA LEU A 269 -5.84 8.00 -13.22
C LEU A 269 -7.02 8.14 -14.17
N LEU A 270 -8.09 8.75 -13.71
CA LEU A 270 -9.26 9.00 -14.56
C LEU A 270 -8.98 10.19 -15.50
N ASP A 271 -9.46 10.11 -16.73
CA ASP A 271 -9.37 11.20 -17.71
C ASP A 271 -10.08 12.46 -17.19
N GLU A 272 -11.26 12.30 -16.61
CA GLU A 272 -11.99 13.33 -15.89
C GLU A 272 -11.87 13.11 -14.38
N LYS A 273 -11.34 14.11 -13.68
CA LYS A 273 -11.17 14.06 -12.23
C LYS A 273 -12.51 13.94 -11.50
N GLN A 274 -12.62 12.94 -10.67
CA GLN A 274 -13.74 12.69 -9.77
C GLN A 274 -13.23 12.62 -8.33
N TYR A 275 -14.11 12.92 -7.38
CA TYR A 275 -13.70 13.00 -5.97
C TYR A 275 -14.66 12.26 -5.07
N PHE A 276 -14.11 11.62 -4.05
CA PHE A 276 -14.89 10.99 -3.00
C PHE A 276 -15.66 12.02 -2.17
N ILE A 277 -16.91 11.72 -1.89
CA ILE A 277 -17.77 12.52 -1.01
C ILE A 277 -18.07 11.66 0.21
N PRO A 278 -17.63 12.05 1.42
CA PRO A 278 -17.98 11.33 2.64
C PRO A 278 -19.51 11.24 2.80
N PRO A 279 -20.06 10.02 2.97
CA PRO A 279 -21.51 9.80 3.02
C PRO A 279 -22.24 10.60 4.09
N ILE A 280 -21.60 10.98 5.17
CA ILE A 280 -22.17 11.84 6.22
C ILE A 280 -22.62 13.22 5.68
N LEU A 281 -22.17 13.61 4.50
CA LEU A 281 -22.58 14.86 3.83
C LEU A 281 -23.78 14.66 2.90
N ASN A 282 -24.28 13.43 2.70
CA ASN A 282 -25.32 13.16 1.70
C ASN A 282 -26.66 13.82 2.05
N ASP A 283 -26.95 14.00 3.33
CA ASP A 283 -28.19 14.61 3.83
C ASP A 283 -28.13 16.16 3.84
N ASP A 284 -26.96 16.74 3.49
CA ASP A 284 -26.75 18.19 3.47
C ASP A 284 -26.21 18.64 2.12
N LYS A 285 -27.13 19.03 1.23
CA LYS A 285 -26.80 19.45 -0.14
C LYS A 285 -25.80 20.60 -0.18
N LYS A 286 -25.93 21.57 0.73
CA LYS A 286 -25.06 22.75 0.78
C LYS A 286 -23.62 22.36 1.16
N LEU A 287 -23.46 21.56 2.22
CA LEU A 287 -22.13 21.07 2.62
C LEU A 287 -21.51 20.16 1.56
N LYS A 288 -22.31 19.35 0.89
CA LYS A 288 -21.84 18.51 -0.22
C LYS A 288 -21.30 19.33 -1.40
N GLU A 289 -22.00 20.40 -1.77
CA GLU A 289 -21.55 21.32 -2.83
C GLU A 289 -20.27 22.08 -2.39
N GLU A 290 -20.20 22.51 -1.12
CA GLU A 290 -19.03 23.16 -0.55
C GLU A 290 -17.82 22.21 -0.52
N TRP A 291 -18.00 20.96 -0.10
CA TRP A 291 -16.96 19.91 -0.16
C TRP A 291 -16.40 19.75 -1.57
N LEU A 292 -17.28 19.59 -2.57
CA LEU A 292 -16.87 19.46 -3.96
C LEU A 292 -16.13 20.68 -4.49
N LYS A 293 -16.54 21.90 -4.09
CA LYS A 293 -15.84 23.13 -4.44
C LYS A 293 -14.43 23.15 -3.83
N ASP A 294 -14.32 22.82 -2.56
CA ASP A 294 -13.06 22.85 -1.83
C ASP A 294 -12.06 21.81 -2.35
N ILE A 295 -12.49 20.57 -2.55
CA ILE A 295 -11.59 19.53 -3.06
C ILE A 295 -11.16 19.80 -4.51
N LYS A 296 -12.02 20.35 -5.34
CA LYS A 296 -11.68 20.82 -6.70
C LYS A 296 -10.65 21.92 -6.70
N SER A 297 -10.68 22.83 -5.70
CA SER A 297 -9.73 23.94 -5.57
C SER A 297 -8.28 23.47 -5.34
N VAL A 298 -8.10 22.25 -4.82
CA VAL A 298 -6.80 21.59 -4.61
C VAL A 298 -6.52 20.44 -5.59
N SER A 299 -7.26 20.38 -6.69
CA SER A 299 -7.13 19.32 -7.70
C SER A 299 -5.74 19.20 -8.34
N ASN A 300 -4.97 20.30 -8.38
CA ASN A 300 -3.63 20.36 -8.96
C ASN A 300 -2.55 19.69 -8.10
N VAL A 301 -2.83 19.40 -6.83
CA VAL A 301 -1.90 18.73 -5.91
C VAL A 301 -2.19 17.24 -5.74
N PHE A 302 -3.20 16.69 -6.43
CA PHE A 302 -3.63 15.29 -6.33
C PHE A 302 -4.08 14.94 -4.91
N PRO A 303 -5.25 15.43 -4.48
CA PRO A 303 -5.77 15.20 -3.14
C PRO A 303 -6.08 13.70 -2.94
N GLN A 304 -5.92 13.20 -1.72
CA GLN A 304 -6.18 11.80 -1.39
C GLN A 304 -7.62 11.35 -1.67
N GLY A 305 -8.54 12.30 -1.77
CA GLY A 305 -9.94 12.04 -2.17
C GLY A 305 -10.16 11.97 -3.68
N GLU A 306 -9.14 12.19 -4.51
CA GLU A 306 -9.26 12.00 -5.96
C GLU A 306 -9.49 10.50 -6.26
N LEU A 307 -10.51 10.20 -7.06
CA LEU A 307 -10.84 8.84 -7.46
C LEU A 307 -9.93 8.38 -8.59
N VAL A 308 -9.50 7.13 -8.50
CA VAL A 308 -8.77 6.42 -9.54
C VAL A 308 -9.51 5.14 -9.91
N SER A 309 -9.33 4.65 -11.13
CA SER A 309 -9.73 3.29 -11.48
C SER A 309 -8.78 2.32 -10.80
N ILE A 310 -9.32 1.35 -10.07
CA ILE A 310 -8.58 0.34 -9.33
C ILE A 310 -8.97 -1.03 -9.85
N ASN A 311 -8.00 -1.82 -10.27
CA ASN A 311 -8.13 -3.26 -10.41
C ASN A 311 -7.56 -3.92 -9.15
N GLU A 312 -8.33 -4.79 -8.52
CA GLU A 312 -7.97 -5.59 -7.36
C GLU A 312 -8.07 -7.06 -7.72
N CYS A 313 -7.01 -7.84 -7.43
CA CYS A 313 -7.03 -9.27 -7.69
C CYS A 313 -6.31 -10.09 -6.60
N GLY A 314 -6.66 -11.36 -6.54
CA GLY A 314 -6.09 -12.32 -5.60
C GLY A 314 -6.83 -13.65 -5.57
N THR A 315 -6.54 -14.47 -4.54
CA THR A 315 -7.28 -15.72 -4.30
C THR A 315 -8.49 -15.48 -3.41
N TYR A 316 -9.44 -16.40 -3.44
CA TYR A 316 -10.62 -16.39 -2.58
C TYR A 316 -10.28 -16.20 -1.10
N ASP A 317 -9.37 -17.04 -0.57
CA ASP A 317 -9.01 -16.98 0.85
C ASP A 317 -8.41 -15.63 1.27
N LYS A 318 -7.60 -15.03 0.39
CA LYS A 318 -7.02 -13.70 0.63
C LYS A 318 -8.08 -12.61 0.63
N PHE A 319 -9.12 -12.75 -0.21
CA PHE A 319 -10.27 -11.86 -0.18
C PHE A 319 -11.09 -12.02 1.11
N ILE A 320 -11.35 -13.27 1.55
CA ILE A 320 -12.05 -13.51 2.83
C ILE A 320 -11.28 -12.91 4.00
N LEU A 321 -9.95 -12.99 4.00
CA LEU A 321 -9.11 -12.33 5.01
C LEU A 321 -9.31 -10.80 4.99
N LYS A 322 -9.33 -10.17 3.80
CA LYS A 322 -9.65 -8.75 3.66
C LYS A 322 -11.05 -8.44 4.22
N ALA A 323 -12.05 -9.25 3.89
CA ALA A 323 -13.41 -9.07 4.38
C ALA A 323 -13.48 -9.13 5.91
N LYS A 324 -12.79 -10.08 6.54
CA LYS A 324 -12.66 -10.20 8.01
C LYS A 324 -12.07 -8.95 8.66
N GLU A 325 -11.18 -8.25 7.99
CA GLU A 325 -10.55 -7.04 8.55
C GLU A 325 -11.30 -5.75 8.23
N ARG A 326 -12.01 -5.70 7.10
CA ARG A 326 -12.61 -4.44 6.59
C ARG A 326 -14.11 -4.31 6.84
N LEU A 327 -14.85 -5.38 7.02
CA LEU A 327 -16.29 -5.29 7.31
C LEU A 327 -16.56 -5.01 8.80
N CYS A 328 -16.04 -3.91 9.31
CA CYS A 328 -16.10 -3.51 10.73
C CYS A 328 -15.97 -1.99 10.89
N THR A 329 -16.44 -1.43 12.01
CA THR A 329 -16.24 -0.02 12.39
C THR A 329 -14.78 0.36 12.59
N ALA A 330 -13.87 -0.61 12.80
CA ALA A 330 -12.44 -0.37 12.87
C ALA A 330 -11.81 -0.01 11.50
N ALA A 331 -12.51 -0.31 10.40
CA ALA A 331 -12.08 0.07 9.07
C ALA A 331 -12.52 1.51 8.73
N GLN A 332 -11.83 2.15 7.78
CA GLN A 332 -12.32 3.36 7.14
C GLN A 332 -13.61 3.04 6.38
N GLN A 333 -14.55 3.98 6.40
CA GLN A 333 -15.88 3.75 5.86
C GLN A 333 -15.87 3.43 4.35
N GLU A 334 -15.08 4.14 3.53
CA GLU A 334 -15.00 3.91 2.08
C GLU A 334 -14.52 2.48 1.73
N ILE A 335 -13.44 1.99 2.34
CA ILE A 335 -12.96 0.62 2.08
C ILE A 335 -13.92 -0.44 2.62
N MET A 336 -14.65 -0.13 3.70
CA MET A 336 -15.69 -1.02 4.23
C MET A 336 -16.81 -1.21 3.22
N ILE A 337 -17.34 -0.12 2.66
CA ILE A 337 -18.39 -0.16 1.63
C ILE A 337 -17.90 -0.91 0.39
N GLN A 338 -16.72 -0.55 -0.12
CA GLN A 338 -16.14 -1.19 -1.31
C GLN A 338 -15.94 -2.70 -1.08
N THR A 339 -15.46 -3.10 0.10
CA THR A 339 -15.28 -4.53 0.43
C THR A 339 -16.63 -5.27 0.49
N LYS A 340 -17.68 -4.63 1.04
CA LYS A 340 -19.05 -5.17 1.04
C LYS A 340 -19.56 -5.37 -0.39
N GLU A 341 -19.40 -4.38 -1.24
CA GLU A 341 -19.84 -4.46 -2.64
C GLU A 341 -19.09 -5.56 -3.41
N THR A 342 -17.77 -5.66 -3.20
CA THR A 342 -16.98 -6.75 -3.79
C THR A 342 -17.44 -8.11 -3.30
N LEU A 343 -17.71 -8.28 -2.00
CA LEU A 343 -18.22 -9.53 -1.44
C LEU A 343 -19.54 -9.96 -2.09
N LEU A 344 -20.47 -9.01 -2.27
CA LEU A 344 -21.76 -9.29 -2.91
C LEU A 344 -21.60 -9.66 -4.40
N LYS A 345 -20.75 -8.96 -5.14
CA LYS A 345 -20.44 -9.28 -6.55
C LYS A 345 -19.73 -10.63 -6.66
N TYR A 346 -18.81 -10.93 -5.76
CA TYR A 346 -18.12 -12.22 -5.73
C TYR A 346 -19.13 -13.36 -5.50
N LYS A 347 -20.02 -13.21 -4.50
CA LYS A 347 -21.09 -14.17 -4.25
C LYS A 347 -21.94 -14.38 -5.50
N GLN A 348 -22.42 -13.31 -6.12
CA GLN A 348 -23.24 -13.38 -7.35
C GLN A 348 -22.50 -14.09 -8.49
N GLY A 349 -21.23 -13.79 -8.70
CA GLY A 349 -20.41 -14.43 -9.73
C GLY A 349 -20.20 -15.93 -9.49
N LEU A 350 -19.95 -16.34 -8.24
CA LEU A 350 -19.84 -17.76 -7.88
C LEU A 350 -21.17 -18.50 -8.05
N GLU A 351 -22.29 -17.89 -7.66
CA GLU A 351 -23.64 -18.47 -7.83
C GLU A 351 -24.01 -18.63 -9.30
N ALA A 352 -23.75 -17.60 -10.13
CA ALA A 352 -24.04 -17.63 -11.57
C ALA A 352 -23.27 -18.75 -12.30
N ASN A 353 -22.06 -19.06 -11.83
CA ASN A 353 -21.20 -20.09 -12.42
C ASN A 353 -21.36 -21.47 -11.74
N ASN A 354 -22.31 -21.64 -10.80
CA ASN A 354 -22.47 -22.84 -9.98
C ASN A 354 -21.15 -23.29 -9.32
N HIS A 355 -20.31 -22.34 -8.93
CA HIS A 355 -18.99 -22.61 -8.36
C HIS A 355 -19.11 -23.21 -6.94
N PRO A 356 -18.29 -24.21 -6.56
CA PRO A 356 -18.37 -24.84 -5.22
C PRO A 356 -18.22 -23.86 -4.06
N LEU A 357 -17.42 -22.79 -4.22
CA LEU A 357 -17.23 -21.73 -3.23
C LEU A 357 -18.47 -20.88 -2.95
N ALA A 358 -19.53 -20.97 -3.76
CA ALA A 358 -20.80 -20.27 -3.52
C ALA A 358 -21.44 -20.65 -2.17
N LYS A 359 -21.27 -21.90 -1.73
CA LYS A 359 -21.73 -22.35 -0.41
C LYS A 359 -20.89 -21.74 0.73
N ASP A 360 -19.60 -21.58 0.53
CA ASP A 360 -18.69 -21.06 1.53
C ASP A 360 -18.83 -19.55 1.72
N ILE A 361 -18.88 -18.76 0.64
CA ILE A 361 -19.01 -17.30 0.69
C ILE A 361 -20.30 -16.84 1.39
N ASN A 362 -21.36 -17.66 1.38
CA ASN A 362 -22.59 -17.39 2.09
C ASN A 362 -22.40 -17.23 3.61
N LYS A 363 -21.39 -17.88 4.18
CA LYS A 363 -21.05 -17.75 5.61
C LYS A 363 -20.57 -16.33 5.95
N TYR A 364 -19.98 -15.61 5.01
CA TYR A 364 -19.36 -14.29 5.16
C TYR A 364 -20.23 -13.13 4.63
N SER A 365 -21.34 -13.44 3.95
CA SER A 365 -22.18 -12.41 3.29
C SER A 365 -23.37 -11.94 4.11
N LYS A 366 -23.49 -12.34 5.39
CA LYS A 366 -24.63 -12.03 6.28
C LYS A 366 -24.57 -10.61 6.87
N GLY A 367 -23.42 -9.96 6.86
CA GLY A 367 -23.25 -8.63 7.44
C GLY A 367 -21.82 -8.29 7.82
N ALA A 368 -21.64 -7.58 8.92
CA ALA A 368 -20.33 -7.25 9.45
C ALA A 368 -19.59 -8.50 9.94
N ARG A 369 -18.24 -8.39 10.05
CA ARG A 369 -17.38 -9.52 10.46
C ARG A 369 -17.80 -10.21 11.75
N CYS A 370 -18.50 -9.53 12.66
CA CYS A 370 -19.03 -10.14 13.87
C CYS A 370 -20.18 -11.15 13.60
N THR A 371 -20.64 -11.29 12.36
CA THR A 371 -21.57 -12.34 11.91
C THR A 371 -20.87 -13.51 11.23
N PHE A 372 -19.52 -13.45 11.09
CA PHE A 372 -18.73 -14.49 10.44
C PHE A 372 -18.55 -15.70 11.36
N PRO A 373 -18.45 -16.91 10.81
CA PRO A 373 -18.11 -18.08 11.60
C PRO A 373 -16.77 -17.87 12.30
N ASP A 374 -16.66 -18.38 13.51
CA ASP A 374 -15.42 -18.40 14.30
C ASP A 374 -14.81 -17.02 14.58
N TYR A 375 -15.65 -15.95 14.60
CA TYR A 375 -15.20 -14.61 14.91
C TYR A 375 -15.87 -14.05 16.16
N GLU A 376 -15.04 -13.75 17.16
CA GLU A 376 -15.46 -13.04 18.38
C GLU A 376 -14.89 -11.61 18.39
N CYS A 377 -15.73 -10.63 18.74
CA CYS A 377 -15.28 -9.25 18.90
C CYS A 377 -14.53 -9.08 20.22
N ALA A 378 -13.35 -8.50 20.16
CA ALA A 378 -12.54 -8.16 21.34
C ALA A 378 -13.14 -7.01 22.18
N SER A 379 -14.05 -6.20 21.60
CA SER A 379 -14.68 -5.07 22.27
C SER A 379 -16.05 -4.78 21.67
N ASP A 380 -16.98 -4.29 22.51
CA ASP A 380 -18.26 -3.78 22.04
C ASP A 380 -18.08 -2.46 21.28
N CYS A 381 -18.43 -2.47 19.98
CA CYS A 381 -18.41 -1.28 19.13
C CYS A 381 -19.73 -0.48 19.21
N LYS A 382 -20.67 -0.88 20.08
CA LYS A 382 -22.03 -0.34 20.23
C LYS A 382 -22.91 -0.39 18.97
N PHE A 383 -22.41 -0.98 17.88
CA PHE A 383 -23.22 -1.37 16.74
C PHE A 383 -23.65 -2.84 16.89
N LYS A 384 -24.93 -3.12 16.71
CA LYS A 384 -25.41 -4.52 16.63
C LYS A 384 -24.88 -5.17 15.36
N ALA A 385 -24.77 -6.50 15.36
CA ALA A 385 -24.30 -7.27 14.21
C ALA A 385 -25.00 -6.84 12.91
N GLY A 386 -24.21 -6.54 11.88
CA GLY A 386 -24.69 -6.04 10.59
C GLY A 386 -24.93 -4.54 10.51
N LYS A 387 -25.30 -3.84 11.54
CA LYS A 387 -25.58 -2.39 11.50
C LYS A 387 -24.35 -1.53 11.22
N THR A 388 -23.15 -2.00 11.58
CA THR A 388 -21.91 -1.29 11.29
C THR A 388 -21.71 -1.01 9.80
N LEU A 389 -22.30 -1.82 8.91
CA LEU A 389 -22.23 -1.63 7.46
C LEU A 389 -23.20 -0.56 6.93
N GLN A 390 -24.04 0.01 7.80
CA GLN A 390 -25.02 1.05 7.48
C GLN A 390 -24.56 2.44 7.95
N ARG A 391 -23.42 2.55 8.62
CA ARG A 391 -22.86 3.83 9.04
C ARG A 391 -22.41 4.66 7.84
N ASP A 392 -22.37 5.96 7.99
CA ASP A 392 -21.99 6.93 6.95
C ASP A 392 -20.69 7.70 7.27
N ILE A 393 -19.96 7.24 8.29
CA ILE A 393 -18.67 7.80 8.72
C ILE A 393 -17.69 6.69 9.12
#